data_e5a7a7f9bfd97abc6f3508ef3457b4cf
#
_entry.id   e5a7a7f9bfd97abc6f3508ef3457b4cf
#
_cell.length_a   1.000
_cell.length_b   1.000
_cell.length_c   1.000
_cell.angle_alpha   90.00
_cell.angle_beta   90.00
_cell.angle_gamma   90.00
#
_symmetry.space_group_name_H-M   'P 1'
#
loop_
_entity.id
_entity.type
_entity.pdbx_description
1 polymer ?
#
loop_
_entity_poly.entity_id
_entity_poly.type
_entity_poly.pdbx_seq_one_letter_code
_entity_poly.pdbx_strand_id
1 'polypeptide(L)'
;MCGACVVDTVARTLGRRKALAAAAAGLAALRLSASPAAAQAVRAAPVSRVMDLTHTLRPDFPTFDGKPAIEVERTLSFARDGYNMNRLSYFEHVGTHFDAPIHFSADGATVDAIPAEALVCPLVVLDVAERAAADPDYRVAPEDVAAHERAHGRIPPGACVALRSGWDARVGTPRFRNADPSGALRFP
;
A
#
# COMPACT_ATOMS: atom_id res chain seq x y z
N MET A 1 14.73 11.54 -27.73
CA MET A 1 15.16 12.76 -28.47
C MET A 1 15.48 13.84 -27.45
N CYS A 2 16.70 14.37 -27.48
CA CYS A 2 17.16 15.33 -26.45
C CYS A 2 16.48 16.70 -26.67
N GLY A 3 15.93 17.30 -25.61
CA GLY A 3 15.19 18.57 -25.65
C GLY A 3 15.97 19.74 -26.28
N ALA A 4 17.29 19.71 -26.20
CA ALA A 4 18.17 20.72 -26.86
C ALA A 4 18.06 20.72 -28.38
N CYS A 5 17.86 19.56 -29.04
CA CYS A 5 17.72 19.46 -30.48
C CYS A 5 16.40 20.07 -30.99
N VAL A 6 15.33 20.01 -30.21
CA VAL A 6 14.02 20.56 -30.61
C VAL A 6 14.05 22.09 -30.55
N VAL A 7 14.64 22.67 -29.50
CA VAL A 7 14.76 24.12 -29.34
C VAL A 7 15.62 24.75 -30.48
N ASP A 8 16.71 24.09 -30.84
CA ASP A 8 17.62 24.57 -31.90
C ASP A 8 16.98 24.52 -33.30
N THR A 9 16.14 23.50 -33.55
CA THR A 9 15.38 23.38 -34.80
C THR A 9 14.29 24.45 -34.91
N VAL A 10 13.56 24.73 -33.82
CA VAL A 10 12.51 25.77 -33.79
C VAL A 10 13.12 27.18 -33.92
N ALA A 11 14.26 27.44 -33.29
CA ALA A 11 14.95 28.72 -33.36
C ALA A 11 15.46 29.03 -34.78
N ARG A 12 15.88 28.02 -35.55
CA ARG A 12 16.32 28.18 -36.96
C ARG A 12 15.15 28.45 -37.90
N THR A 13 13.98 27.88 -37.65
CA THR A 13 12.82 27.96 -38.56
C THR A 13 12.02 29.26 -38.36
N LEU A 14 11.96 29.84 -37.18
CA LEU A 14 11.09 30.98 -36.84
C LEU A 14 11.83 32.31 -36.69
N GLY A 15 13.15 32.36 -36.69
CA GLY A 15 13.94 33.53 -36.33
C GLY A 15 13.81 33.88 -34.81
N ARG A 16 14.89 34.36 -34.21
CA ARG A 16 14.99 34.57 -32.74
C ARG A 16 13.84 35.36 -32.13
N ARG A 17 13.33 36.39 -32.81
CA ARG A 17 12.22 37.21 -32.28
C ARG A 17 10.88 36.47 -32.28
N LYS A 18 10.60 35.66 -33.28
CA LYS A 18 9.36 34.87 -33.35
C LYS A 18 9.41 33.66 -32.42
N ALA A 19 10.57 33.05 -32.22
CA ALA A 19 10.78 31.96 -31.28
C ALA A 19 10.58 32.44 -29.82
N LEU A 20 11.06 33.63 -29.48
CA LEU A 20 10.83 34.22 -28.14
C LEU A 20 9.36 34.60 -27.89
N ALA A 21 8.65 35.10 -28.91
CA ALA A 21 7.23 35.40 -28.83
C ALA A 21 6.38 34.10 -28.67
N ALA A 22 6.73 33.04 -29.38
CA ALA A 22 6.06 31.74 -29.28
C ALA A 22 6.32 31.08 -27.88
N ALA A 23 7.53 31.22 -27.36
CA ALA A 23 7.87 30.72 -26.01
C ALA A 23 7.13 31.50 -24.92
N ALA A 24 7.00 32.82 -25.05
CA ALA A 24 6.23 33.63 -24.11
C ALA A 24 4.72 33.34 -24.15
N ALA A 25 4.15 33.11 -25.34
CA ALA A 25 2.75 32.73 -25.49
C ALA A 25 2.48 31.30 -24.94
N GLY A 26 3.41 30.37 -25.13
CA GLY A 26 3.32 29.01 -24.58
C GLY A 26 3.38 28.97 -23.06
N LEU A 27 4.23 29.80 -22.44
CA LEU A 27 4.30 29.93 -20.99
C LEU A 27 3.06 30.61 -20.37
N ALA A 28 2.42 31.54 -21.08
CA ALA A 28 1.16 32.15 -20.66
C ALA A 28 -0.02 31.18 -20.75
N ALA A 29 -0.06 30.33 -21.76
CA ALA A 29 -1.11 29.30 -21.92
C ALA A 29 -0.99 28.19 -20.85
N LEU A 30 0.23 27.81 -20.45
CA LEU A 30 0.44 26.81 -19.38
C LEU A 30 0.03 27.32 -17.99
N ARG A 31 -0.05 28.65 -17.77
CA ARG A 31 -0.48 29.20 -16.49
C ARG A 31 -1.99 29.22 -16.28
N LEU A 32 -2.78 29.02 -17.32
CA LEU A 32 -4.25 29.05 -17.27
C LEU A 32 -4.90 27.68 -17.00
N SER A 33 -4.13 26.60 -17.04
CA SER A 33 -4.66 25.23 -16.82
C SER A 33 -4.22 24.58 -15.51
N ALA A 34 -3.46 25.26 -14.68
CA ALA A 34 -3.21 24.81 -13.32
C ALA A 34 -4.40 25.26 -12.46
N SER A 35 -5.50 24.50 -12.51
CA SER A 35 -6.38 24.46 -11.33
C SER A 35 -5.48 24.18 -10.13
N PRO A 36 -5.50 25.01 -9.07
CA PRO A 36 -4.86 24.61 -7.85
C PRO A 36 -5.58 23.31 -7.43
N ALA A 37 -4.90 22.17 -7.56
CA ALA A 37 -5.29 21.03 -6.77
C ALA A 37 -5.31 21.57 -5.34
N ALA A 38 -6.49 21.72 -4.78
CA ALA A 38 -6.66 22.15 -3.40
C ALA A 38 -5.86 21.13 -2.61
N ALA A 39 -4.67 21.51 -2.17
CA ALA A 39 -3.92 20.76 -1.20
C ALA A 39 -4.89 20.61 -0.03
N GLN A 40 -5.48 19.44 0.11
CA GLN A 40 -6.29 19.13 1.28
C GLN A 40 -5.35 19.38 2.45
N ALA A 41 -5.58 20.46 3.18
CA ALA A 41 -4.84 20.74 4.38
C ALA A 41 -4.97 19.50 5.25
N VAL A 42 -3.87 18.80 5.46
CA VAL A 42 -3.79 17.71 6.40
C VAL A 42 -4.24 18.31 7.72
N ARG A 43 -5.47 18.02 8.12
CA ARG A 43 -5.95 18.38 9.45
C ARG A 43 -5.04 17.62 10.41
N ALA A 44 -4.17 18.35 11.10
CA ALA A 44 -3.39 17.81 12.19
C ALA A 44 -4.37 17.31 13.26
N ALA A 45 -4.73 16.02 13.19
CA ALA A 45 -5.43 15.39 14.29
C ALA A 45 -4.40 15.18 15.40
N PRO A 46 -4.69 15.61 16.65
CA PRO A 46 -3.79 15.34 17.75
C PRO A 46 -3.65 13.83 17.91
N VAL A 47 -2.45 13.30 17.69
CA VAL A 47 -2.15 11.89 17.93
C VAL A 47 -2.03 11.71 19.44
N SER A 48 -3.03 11.09 20.06
CA SER A 48 -3.04 10.80 21.49
C SER A 48 -2.42 9.44 21.83
N ARG A 49 -2.38 8.52 20.86
CA ARG A 49 -1.86 7.15 21.03
C ARG A 49 -1.43 6.57 19.69
N VAL A 50 -0.34 5.82 19.72
CA VAL A 50 0.11 4.96 18.62
C VAL A 50 -0.03 3.51 19.08
N MET A 51 -0.61 2.66 18.23
CA MET A 51 -0.73 1.22 18.46
C MET A 51 -0.06 0.49 17.33
N ASP A 52 0.88 -0.40 17.65
CA ASP A 52 1.45 -1.34 16.70
C ASP A 52 0.50 -2.54 16.56
N LEU A 53 -0.01 -2.76 15.36
CA LEU A 53 -0.91 -3.86 15.02
C LEU A 53 -0.20 -4.96 14.22
N THR A 54 1.14 -4.88 14.11
CA THR A 54 1.91 -5.85 13.35
C THR A 54 2.23 -7.10 14.15
N HIS A 55 2.23 -8.24 13.49
CA HIS A 55 2.85 -9.44 14.05
C HIS A 55 4.36 -9.39 13.86
N THR A 56 5.10 -9.89 14.84
CA THR A 56 6.57 -9.98 14.74
C THR A 56 6.95 -10.87 13.56
N LEU A 57 7.70 -10.28 12.61
CA LEU A 57 8.19 -11.00 11.45
C LEU A 57 9.41 -11.86 11.84
N ARG A 58 9.33 -13.16 11.59
CA ARG A 58 10.34 -14.16 11.94
C ARG A 58 10.56 -15.11 10.77
N PRO A 59 11.72 -15.82 10.70
CA PRO A 59 11.96 -16.82 9.66
C PRO A 59 10.89 -17.93 9.56
N ASP A 60 10.28 -18.28 10.70
CA ASP A 60 9.20 -19.26 10.81
C ASP A 60 7.79 -18.64 10.72
N PHE A 61 7.67 -17.39 10.27
CA PHE A 61 6.36 -16.76 10.12
C PHE A 61 5.51 -17.55 9.11
N PRO A 62 4.23 -17.84 9.44
CA PRO A 62 3.39 -18.62 8.55
C PRO A 62 3.11 -17.88 7.24
N THR A 63 3.27 -18.59 6.13
CA THR A 63 3.06 -18.08 4.78
C THR A 63 1.86 -18.73 4.13
N PHE A 64 1.35 -18.12 3.08
CA PHE A 64 0.23 -18.62 2.30
C PHE A 64 0.49 -20.03 1.74
N ASP A 65 1.66 -20.26 1.15
CA ASP A 65 2.03 -21.56 0.57
C ASP A 65 2.63 -22.55 1.60
N GLY A 66 2.85 -22.09 2.84
CA GLY A 66 3.41 -22.88 3.93
C GLY A 66 4.91 -23.12 3.82
N LYS A 67 5.62 -22.43 2.92
CA LYS A 67 7.08 -22.50 2.82
C LYS A 67 7.70 -21.32 3.56
N PRO A 68 8.92 -21.46 4.11
CA PRO A 68 9.64 -20.32 4.67
C PRO A 68 9.82 -19.23 3.61
N ALA A 69 9.48 -18.00 3.96
CA ALA A 69 9.59 -16.85 3.05
C ALA A 69 10.63 -15.83 3.49
N ILE A 70 11.31 -16.05 4.63
CA ILE A 70 12.28 -15.13 5.20
C ILE A 70 13.53 -15.88 5.53
N GLU A 71 14.65 -15.38 5.04
CA GLU A 71 15.99 -15.84 5.41
C GLU A 71 16.75 -14.70 6.08
N VAL A 72 17.38 -14.98 7.20
CA VAL A 72 18.22 -14.05 7.97
C VAL A 72 19.60 -14.62 8.08
N GLU A 73 20.55 -14.07 7.32
CA GLU A 73 21.96 -14.44 7.38
C GLU A 73 22.73 -13.40 8.19
N ARG A 74 23.38 -13.83 9.28
CA ARG A 74 24.29 -12.95 10.01
C ARG A 74 25.62 -12.81 9.27
N THR A 75 25.83 -11.65 8.64
CA THR A 75 27.07 -11.37 7.87
C THR A 75 28.19 -10.82 8.75
N LEU A 76 27.85 -9.97 9.75
CA LEU A 76 28.80 -9.41 10.70
C LEU A 76 28.30 -9.59 12.13
N SER A 77 29.22 -9.78 13.07
CA SER A 77 28.95 -9.96 14.49
C SER A 77 29.73 -8.97 15.34
N PHE A 78 29.14 -8.49 16.44
CA PHE A 78 29.78 -7.52 17.31
C PHE A 78 31.13 -7.98 17.85
N ALA A 79 31.26 -9.26 18.20
CA ALA A 79 32.46 -9.82 18.75
C ALA A 79 33.66 -9.81 17.76
N ARG A 80 33.39 -9.95 16.46
CA ARG A 80 34.44 -9.99 15.42
C ARG A 80 34.65 -8.62 14.77
N ASP A 81 33.55 -7.90 14.51
CA ASP A 81 33.51 -6.75 13.60
C ASP A 81 33.19 -5.42 14.31
N GLY A 82 32.88 -5.46 15.62
CA GLY A 82 32.47 -4.28 16.41
C GLY A 82 31.01 -3.84 16.22
N TYR A 83 30.25 -4.51 15.35
CA TYR A 83 28.82 -4.29 15.14
C TYR A 83 28.14 -5.52 14.55
N ASN A 84 26.82 -5.55 14.61
CA ASN A 84 26.03 -6.64 14.03
C ASN A 84 25.40 -6.20 12.71
N MET A 85 25.39 -7.09 11.70
CA MET A 85 24.69 -6.89 10.44
C MET A 85 24.12 -8.20 9.93
N ASN A 86 22.89 -8.15 9.44
CA ASN A 86 22.25 -9.28 8.77
C ASN A 86 22.00 -8.93 7.31
N ARG A 87 22.06 -9.95 6.46
CA ARG A 87 21.45 -9.94 5.13
C ARG A 87 20.05 -10.55 5.28
N LEU A 88 19.05 -9.88 4.69
CA LEU A 88 17.68 -10.37 4.65
C LEU A 88 17.32 -10.73 3.23
N SER A 89 16.69 -11.89 3.04
CA SER A 89 16.04 -12.30 1.81
C SER A 89 14.62 -12.70 2.15
N TYR A 90 13.65 -12.08 1.52
CA TYR A 90 12.24 -12.39 1.78
C TYR A 90 11.38 -12.10 0.55
N PHE A 91 10.25 -12.81 0.46
CA PHE A 91 9.18 -12.44 -0.46
C PHE A 91 8.40 -11.26 0.08
N GLU A 92 7.98 -10.34 -0.79
CA GLU A 92 7.28 -9.12 -0.40
C GLU A 92 5.94 -9.37 0.29
N HIS A 93 5.27 -10.50 -0.02
CA HIS A 93 3.97 -10.87 0.56
C HIS A 93 4.13 -11.76 1.79
N VAL A 94 4.79 -11.25 2.82
CA VAL A 94 4.97 -11.96 4.09
C VAL A 94 4.74 -11.03 5.28
N GLY A 95 4.05 -11.54 6.32
CA GLY A 95 3.71 -10.76 7.52
C GLY A 95 2.69 -9.65 7.24
N THR A 96 2.73 -8.61 8.06
CA THR A 96 1.86 -7.44 7.90
C THR A 96 2.43 -6.54 6.82
N HIS A 97 1.74 -6.43 5.69
CA HIS A 97 2.16 -5.64 4.53
C HIS A 97 0.93 -5.09 3.80
N PHE A 98 1.15 -4.29 2.80
CA PHE A 98 0.12 -3.93 1.82
C PHE A 98 0.61 -4.27 0.40
N ASP A 99 -0.33 -4.60 -0.47
CA ASP A 99 -0.05 -4.89 -1.86
C ASP A 99 -0.10 -3.61 -2.69
N ALA A 100 0.96 -3.34 -3.44
CA ALA A 100 0.91 -2.30 -4.44
C ALA A 100 0.00 -2.73 -5.62
N PRO A 101 -0.68 -1.79 -6.31
CA PRO A 101 -1.57 -2.11 -7.42
C PRO A 101 -0.94 -2.99 -8.51
N ILE A 102 0.38 -2.90 -8.73
CA ILE A 102 1.09 -3.73 -9.70
C ILE A 102 1.02 -5.23 -9.40
N HIS A 103 0.72 -5.62 -8.14
CA HIS A 103 0.63 -7.02 -7.77
C HIS A 103 -0.40 -7.79 -8.59
N PHE A 104 -1.55 -7.19 -8.89
CA PHE A 104 -2.62 -7.79 -9.70
C PHE A 104 -2.96 -7.03 -10.98
N SER A 105 -2.26 -5.95 -11.29
CA SER A 105 -2.52 -5.11 -12.47
C SER A 105 -1.21 -4.83 -13.18
N ALA A 106 -1.08 -5.28 -14.43
CA ALA A 106 0.14 -5.15 -15.22
C ALA A 106 0.65 -3.70 -15.33
N ASP A 107 -0.26 -2.73 -15.36
CA ASP A 107 0.03 -1.29 -15.43
C ASP A 107 -0.18 -0.59 -14.08
N GLY A 108 -0.27 -1.34 -13.00
CA GLY A 108 -0.49 -0.81 -11.66
C GLY A 108 0.72 -0.04 -11.13
N ALA A 109 0.47 0.89 -10.22
CA ALA A 109 1.53 1.63 -9.56
C ALA A 109 2.39 0.71 -8.69
N THR A 110 3.70 0.93 -8.70
CA THR A 110 4.65 0.31 -7.77
C THR A 110 4.59 1.00 -6.41
N VAL A 111 5.13 0.38 -5.37
CA VAL A 111 5.07 0.89 -3.99
C VAL A 111 5.71 2.28 -3.84
N ASP A 112 6.78 2.54 -4.58
CA ASP A 112 7.50 3.83 -4.58
C ASP A 112 6.72 4.96 -5.28
N ALA A 113 5.74 4.62 -6.10
CA ALA A 113 4.85 5.56 -6.75
C ALA A 113 3.60 5.91 -5.90
N ILE A 114 3.39 5.24 -4.76
CA ILE A 114 2.26 5.52 -3.86
C ILE A 114 2.63 6.69 -2.93
N PRO A 115 1.89 7.82 -2.96
CA PRO A 115 2.16 8.93 -2.06
C PRO A 115 2.00 8.49 -0.59
N ALA A 116 2.95 8.84 0.28
CA ALA A 116 2.90 8.48 1.70
C ALA A 116 1.62 9.00 2.39
N GLU A 117 1.08 10.13 1.94
CA GLU A 117 -0.16 10.72 2.43
C GLU A 117 -1.37 9.82 2.20
N ALA A 118 -1.35 8.97 1.18
CA ALA A 118 -2.42 8.00 0.90
C ALA A 118 -2.50 6.89 1.97
N LEU A 119 -1.41 6.68 2.73
CA LEU A 119 -1.32 5.70 3.80
C LEU A 119 -1.77 6.25 5.17
N VAL A 120 -2.11 7.56 5.22
CA VAL A 120 -2.65 8.20 6.43
C VAL A 120 -4.11 8.57 6.18
N CYS A 121 -5.01 7.73 6.66
CA CYS A 121 -6.43 7.82 6.36
C CYS A 121 -7.28 7.47 7.59
N PRO A 122 -8.57 7.83 7.61
CA PRO A 122 -9.50 7.34 8.60
C PRO A 122 -9.57 5.82 8.58
N LEU A 123 -9.61 5.19 9.76
CA LEU A 123 -9.77 3.74 9.89
C LEU A 123 -11.22 3.41 10.26
N VAL A 124 -11.84 2.51 9.50
CA VAL A 124 -13.12 1.90 9.81
C VAL A 124 -12.92 0.42 10.01
N VAL A 125 -13.41 -0.14 11.11
CA VAL A 125 -13.31 -1.57 11.40
C VAL A 125 -14.66 -2.24 11.13
N LEU A 126 -14.69 -3.10 10.12
CA LEU A 126 -15.84 -3.94 9.81
C LEU A 126 -15.67 -5.29 10.52
N ASP A 127 -16.48 -5.52 11.55
CA ASP A 127 -16.39 -6.73 12.36
C ASP A 127 -17.23 -7.85 11.77
N VAL A 128 -16.59 -8.92 11.33
CA VAL A 128 -17.20 -10.15 10.83
C VAL A 128 -16.72 -11.40 11.54
N ALA A 129 -16.12 -11.26 12.73
CA ALA A 129 -15.47 -12.35 13.44
C ALA A 129 -16.39 -13.52 13.73
N GLU A 130 -17.65 -13.28 14.13
CA GLU A 130 -18.62 -14.35 14.37
C GLU A 130 -18.97 -15.12 13.09
N ARG A 131 -19.10 -14.43 11.97
CA ARG A 131 -19.40 -15.04 10.66
C ARG A 131 -18.21 -15.85 10.15
N ALA A 132 -17.00 -15.29 10.24
CA ALA A 132 -15.77 -15.98 9.86
C ALA A 132 -15.47 -17.19 10.78
N ALA A 133 -15.92 -17.17 12.03
CA ALA A 133 -15.82 -18.31 12.92
C ALA A 133 -16.79 -19.44 12.55
N ALA A 134 -17.99 -19.10 12.07
CA ALA A 134 -18.99 -20.04 11.60
C ALA A 134 -18.69 -20.59 10.20
N ASP A 135 -18.18 -19.76 9.31
CA ASP A 135 -17.79 -20.11 7.95
C ASP A 135 -16.38 -19.58 7.64
N PRO A 136 -15.37 -20.47 7.62
CA PRO A 136 -13.99 -20.07 7.30
C PRO A 136 -13.79 -19.52 5.88
N ASP A 137 -14.75 -19.65 5.00
CA ASP A 137 -14.78 -19.08 3.65
C ASP A 137 -15.73 -17.89 3.54
N TYR A 138 -16.14 -17.31 4.66
CA TYR A 138 -17.06 -16.19 4.68
C TYR A 138 -16.55 -15.03 3.82
N ARG A 139 -17.41 -14.55 2.95
CA ARG A 139 -17.15 -13.40 2.09
C ARG A 139 -18.01 -12.23 2.51
N VAL A 140 -17.37 -11.10 2.75
CA VAL A 140 -18.06 -9.85 3.05
C VAL A 140 -19.00 -9.48 1.90
N ALA A 141 -20.25 -9.23 2.23
CA ALA A 141 -21.29 -8.84 1.30
C ALA A 141 -21.64 -7.34 1.45
N PRO A 142 -22.27 -6.72 0.45
CA PRO A 142 -22.75 -5.34 0.55
C PRO A 142 -23.66 -5.10 1.78
N GLU A 143 -24.36 -6.12 2.22
CA GLU A 143 -25.25 -6.09 3.39
C GLU A 143 -24.48 -5.88 4.69
N ASP A 144 -23.25 -6.38 4.78
CA ASP A 144 -22.37 -6.16 5.95
C ASP A 144 -21.97 -4.69 6.06
N VAL A 145 -21.58 -4.12 4.93
CA VAL A 145 -21.25 -2.69 4.83
C VAL A 145 -22.46 -1.86 5.19
N ALA A 146 -23.62 -2.16 4.62
CA ALA A 146 -24.86 -1.45 4.90
C ALA A 146 -25.28 -1.59 6.37
N ALA A 147 -25.07 -2.76 6.99
CA ALA A 147 -25.34 -2.97 8.41
C ALA A 147 -24.40 -2.12 9.29
N HIS A 148 -23.11 -2.08 8.95
CA HIS A 148 -22.15 -1.23 9.62
C HIS A 148 -22.54 0.25 9.51
N GLU A 149 -22.85 0.73 8.30
CA GLU A 149 -23.25 2.13 8.10
C GLU A 149 -24.54 2.52 8.85
N ARG A 150 -25.49 1.62 8.96
CA ARG A 150 -26.71 1.85 9.79
C ARG A 150 -26.38 2.01 11.26
N ALA A 151 -25.40 1.26 11.76
CA ALA A 151 -25.03 1.26 13.17
C ALA A 151 -24.08 2.38 13.56
N HIS A 152 -23.17 2.77 12.67
CA HIS A 152 -22.03 3.63 12.99
C HIS A 152 -21.95 4.89 12.12
N GLY A 153 -22.82 5.05 11.14
CA GLY A 153 -22.76 6.14 10.16
C GLY A 153 -21.98 5.75 8.90
N ARG A 154 -22.09 6.61 7.88
CA ARG A 154 -21.46 6.35 6.58
C ARG A 154 -19.94 6.26 6.66
N ILE A 155 -19.38 5.32 5.94
CA ILE A 155 -17.94 5.20 5.75
C ILE A 155 -17.44 6.45 5.01
N PRO A 156 -16.49 7.21 5.59
CA PRO A 156 -16.00 8.43 4.96
C PRO A 156 -15.19 8.12 3.69
N PRO A 157 -15.25 8.98 2.68
CA PRO A 157 -14.40 8.84 1.51
C PRO A 157 -12.91 8.78 1.89
N GLY A 158 -12.16 7.89 1.25
CA GLY A 158 -10.72 7.71 1.50
C GLY A 158 -10.40 6.97 2.81
N ALA A 159 -11.38 6.38 3.48
CA ALA A 159 -11.11 5.54 4.65
C ALA A 159 -10.47 4.20 4.26
N CYS A 160 -9.56 3.73 5.09
CA CYS A 160 -9.18 2.34 5.13
C CYS A 160 -10.26 1.54 5.87
N VAL A 161 -10.80 0.51 5.22
CA VAL A 161 -11.75 -0.43 5.84
C VAL A 161 -10.98 -1.69 6.25
N ALA A 162 -10.71 -1.83 7.55
CA ALA A 162 -10.09 -3.01 8.10
C ALA A 162 -11.14 -4.07 8.43
N LEU A 163 -10.93 -5.27 7.95
CA LEU A 163 -11.79 -6.41 8.21
C LEU A 163 -11.33 -7.12 9.48
N ARG A 164 -12.16 -7.14 10.52
CA ARG A 164 -11.90 -7.92 11.72
C ARG A 164 -12.54 -9.31 11.59
N SER A 165 -11.78 -10.29 11.13
CA SER A 165 -12.23 -11.68 11.03
C SER A 165 -11.91 -12.52 12.26
N GLY A 166 -11.07 -12.03 13.19
CA GLY A 166 -10.56 -12.81 14.33
C GLY A 166 -9.50 -13.84 13.93
N TRP A 167 -8.98 -13.77 12.70
CA TRP A 167 -8.01 -14.73 12.18
C TRP A 167 -6.61 -14.54 12.79
N ASP A 168 -6.31 -13.34 13.24
CA ASP A 168 -5.08 -12.97 13.95
C ASP A 168 -4.78 -13.87 15.14
N ALA A 169 -5.81 -14.32 15.86
CA ALA A 169 -5.67 -15.25 16.99
C ALA A 169 -5.14 -16.65 16.57
N ARG A 170 -5.10 -16.96 15.28
CA ARG A 170 -4.63 -18.23 14.74
C ARG A 170 -3.19 -18.23 14.26
N VAL A 171 -2.53 -17.07 14.23
CA VAL A 171 -1.10 -16.95 13.90
C VAL A 171 -0.28 -17.89 14.77
N GLY A 172 0.63 -18.66 14.15
CA GLY A 172 1.42 -19.68 14.85
C GLY A 172 0.74 -21.02 15.02
N THR A 173 -0.48 -21.19 14.53
CA THR A 173 -1.17 -22.49 14.48
C THR A 173 -1.31 -23.00 13.03
N PRO A 174 -1.42 -24.33 12.80
CA PRO A 174 -1.68 -24.86 11.45
C PRO A 174 -2.97 -24.36 10.82
N ARG A 175 -3.93 -23.90 11.63
CA ARG A 175 -5.21 -23.36 11.15
C ARG A 175 -5.09 -21.99 10.52
N PHE A 176 -3.97 -21.28 10.70
CA PHE A 176 -3.76 -19.95 10.12
C PHE A 176 -3.85 -19.98 8.59
N ARG A 177 -3.30 -21.02 7.96
CA ARG A 177 -3.36 -21.19 6.50
C ARG A 177 -4.75 -21.48 5.94
N ASN A 178 -5.71 -21.85 6.78
CA ASN A 178 -7.06 -22.22 6.38
C ASN A 178 -7.10 -23.24 5.23
N ALA A 179 -6.17 -24.21 5.23
CA ALA A 179 -6.13 -25.25 4.25
C ALA A 179 -7.13 -26.36 4.61
N ASP A 180 -7.86 -26.86 3.62
CA ASP A 180 -8.69 -28.04 3.77
C ASP A 180 -7.83 -29.33 3.79
N PRO A 181 -8.43 -30.52 4.04
CA PRO A 181 -7.67 -31.78 4.05
C PRO A 181 -6.95 -32.12 2.75
N SER A 182 -7.35 -31.55 1.62
CA SER A 182 -6.65 -31.71 0.34
C SER A 182 -5.46 -30.74 0.18
N GLY A 183 -5.32 -29.79 1.11
CA GLY A 183 -4.33 -28.71 1.04
C GLY A 183 -4.78 -27.50 0.25
N ALA A 184 -6.02 -27.47 -0.26
CA ALA A 184 -6.57 -26.30 -0.92
C ALA A 184 -6.80 -25.19 0.11
N LEU A 185 -6.35 -23.98 -0.21
CA LEU A 185 -6.44 -22.80 0.66
C LEU A 185 -7.79 -22.14 0.53
N ARG A 186 -8.29 -21.64 1.66
CA ARG A 186 -9.53 -20.87 1.77
C ARG A 186 -9.21 -19.52 2.38
N PHE A 187 -10.01 -18.54 2.08
CA PHE A 187 -9.85 -17.17 2.60
C PHE A 187 -10.95 -16.88 3.60
N PRO A 188 -10.59 -16.59 4.86
CA PRO A 188 -11.55 -16.16 5.86
C PRO A 188 -12.01 -14.71 5.64
#